data_b48a22c4bb39b7e9b984cff6a025dc4d
#
_entry.id   b48a22c4bb39b7e9b984cff6a025dc4d
#
_cell.length_a   1.000
_cell.length_b   1.000
_cell.length_c   1.000
_cell.angle_alpha   90.00
_cell.angle_beta   90.00
_cell.angle_gamma   90.00
#
_symmetry.space_group_name_H-M   'P 1'
#
loop_
_entity.id
_entity.type
_entity.pdbx_description
1 polymer ?
#
loop_
_entity_poly.entity_id
_entity_poly.type
_entity_poly.pdbx_seq_one_letter_code
_entity_poly.pdbx_strand_id
1 'polypeptide(L)'
;MNQSRSFLLITLLSVFASLTLGQHSTAQTRSEKEAGKHLFILSGQSNMGGHRPQEAFTPAVNKTFGKENVIVVQVAQGGQPMHRWYKQWKAPTAPQPAQATIGDIYDRLMKQVNKAVGETPIQSVTFIWMQGENDARREWGDIYADSLVGLHKQLSADLKRDDVNFVIGRLSDFDNDNKRYKHWTKVRDAQVATANGNPRFAWVNTDDLNDGTNRKGKTIKNDLHLSAEGYKTLGSRFAEKATGLIHKNQSK
;
A
#
# COMPACT_ATOMS: atom_id res chain seq x y z
N MET A 1 107.07 31.57 -5.90
CA MET A 1 106.63 30.20 -6.30
C MET A 1 105.53 29.83 -5.34
N ASN A 2 104.29 29.93 -5.79
CA ASN A 2 103.19 29.05 -5.46
C ASN A 2 101.88 29.59 -6.09
N GLN A 3 101.33 28.82 -6.98
CA GLN A 3 100.07 29.20 -7.70
C GLN A 3 98.88 28.91 -6.86
N SER A 4 98.06 29.91 -6.60
CA SER A 4 96.73 29.74 -6.04
C SER A 4 95.75 29.49 -7.15
N ARG A 5 95.16 28.31 -7.21
CA ARG A 5 94.04 27.96 -8.07
C ARG A 5 92.72 28.35 -7.46
N SER A 6 92.05 29.32 -8.06
CA SER A 6 90.67 29.70 -7.70
C SER A 6 89.72 28.64 -8.28
N PHE A 7 88.96 28.03 -7.37
CA PHE A 7 87.82 27.18 -7.74
C PHE A 7 86.54 28.04 -7.85
N LEU A 8 86.01 28.12 -9.02
CA LEU A 8 84.73 28.76 -9.32
C LEU A 8 83.59 27.82 -8.93
N LEU A 9 82.86 28.19 -7.88
CA LEU A 9 81.69 27.44 -7.42
C LEU A 9 80.48 27.86 -8.26
N ILE A 10 80.03 26.99 -9.17
CA ILE A 10 78.79 27.17 -9.93
C ILE A 10 77.67 26.62 -9.10
N THR A 11 76.87 27.50 -8.54
CA THR A 11 75.62 27.16 -7.85
C THR A 11 74.55 26.85 -8.86
N LEU A 12 74.21 25.57 -9.04
CA LEU A 12 73.03 25.14 -9.81
C LEU A 12 71.79 25.39 -8.98
N LEU A 13 70.98 26.35 -9.40
CA LEU A 13 69.65 26.59 -8.85
C LEU A 13 68.68 25.56 -9.51
N SER A 14 68.38 24.47 -8.80
CA SER A 14 67.38 23.51 -9.20
C SER A 14 65.98 24.06 -8.85
N VAL A 15 65.28 24.54 -9.84
CA VAL A 15 63.83 24.90 -9.72
C VAL A 15 63.05 23.60 -9.63
N PHE A 16 62.61 23.24 -8.43
CA PHE A 16 61.62 22.19 -8.22
C PHE A 16 60.26 22.76 -8.63
N ALA A 17 59.83 22.46 -9.87
CA ALA A 17 58.46 22.62 -10.30
C ALA A 17 57.63 21.54 -9.57
N SER A 18 56.97 21.91 -8.50
CA SER A 18 55.98 21.07 -7.82
C SER A 18 54.76 20.93 -8.75
N LEU A 19 54.68 19.84 -9.54
CA LEU A 19 53.46 19.41 -10.17
C LEU A 19 52.52 18.93 -9.05
N THR A 20 51.61 19.80 -8.62
CA THR A 20 50.44 19.40 -7.88
C THR A 20 49.53 18.63 -8.86
N LEU A 21 49.64 17.30 -8.88
CA LEU A 21 48.62 16.45 -9.46
C LEU A 21 47.32 16.74 -8.66
N GLY A 22 46.47 17.56 -9.27
CA GLY A 22 45.10 17.67 -8.83
C GLY A 22 44.47 16.27 -8.88
N GLN A 23 44.39 15.61 -7.76
CA GLN A 23 43.49 14.47 -7.61
C GLN A 23 42.09 15.02 -7.83
N HIS A 24 41.63 15.00 -9.08
CA HIS A 24 40.22 15.01 -9.37
C HIS A 24 39.67 13.74 -8.76
N SER A 25 39.24 13.87 -7.51
CA SER A 25 38.30 12.92 -6.92
C SER A 25 37.09 12.93 -7.83
N THR A 26 37.08 12.05 -8.81
CA THR A 26 35.85 11.59 -9.41
C THR A 26 35.12 10.89 -8.28
N ALA A 27 34.40 11.70 -7.47
CA ALA A 27 33.27 11.21 -6.74
C ALA A 27 32.40 10.58 -7.82
N GLN A 28 32.57 9.29 -7.98
CA GLN A 28 31.73 8.43 -8.78
C GLN A 28 30.36 8.63 -8.16
N THR A 29 29.57 9.55 -8.76
CA THR A 29 28.16 9.68 -8.45
C THR A 29 27.63 8.28 -8.61
N ARG A 30 27.47 7.60 -7.46
CA ARG A 30 26.75 6.34 -7.34
C ARG A 30 25.47 6.63 -8.09
N SER A 31 25.33 6.10 -9.31
CA SER A 31 24.11 6.18 -10.08
C SER A 31 22.99 5.93 -9.08
N GLU A 32 22.20 6.94 -8.78
CA GLU A 32 20.98 6.76 -8.02
C GLU A 32 20.20 5.76 -8.87
N LYS A 33 20.32 4.48 -8.50
CA LYS A 33 19.51 3.41 -9.06
C LYS A 33 18.12 3.93 -8.89
N GLU A 34 17.44 4.29 -9.98
CA GLU A 34 16.15 4.96 -9.94
C GLU A 34 15.32 4.30 -8.85
N ALA A 35 15.12 5.02 -7.74
CA ALA A 35 14.46 4.46 -6.60
C ALA A 35 13.06 4.12 -7.07
N GLY A 36 12.71 2.82 -7.06
CA GLY A 36 11.44 2.36 -7.60
C GLY A 36 10.26 3.06 -6.93
N LYS A 37 9.09 3.04 -7.57
CA LYS A 37 7.89 3.73 -7.05
C LYS A 37 7.20 2.92 -5.95
N HIS A 38 6.44 3.62 -5.12
CA HIS A 38 5.54 3.03 -4.14
C HIS A 38 4.18 2.74 -4.80
N LEU A 39 3.82 1.47 -4.88
CA LEU A 39 2.55 1.02 -5.46
C LEU A 39 1.51 0.83 -4.35
N PHE A 40 0.39 1.54 -4.46
CA PHE A 40 -0.78 1.42 -3.60
C PHE A 40 -1.94 0.83 -4.40
N ILE A 41 -2.40 -0.35 -3.99
CA ILE A 41 -3.49 -1.09 -4.63
C ILE A 41 -4.69 -1.03 -3.69
N LEU A 42 -5.75 -0.33 -4.09
CA LEU A 42 -6.97 -0.16 -3.31
C LEU A 42 -8.08 -1.03 -3.92
N SER A 43 -8.66 -1.93 -3.12
CA SER A 43 -9.75 -2.76 -3.59
C SER A 43 -10.75 -3.12 -2.49
N GLY A 44 -11.93 -3.55 -2.89
CA GLY A 44 -13.02 -3.90 -2.01
C GLY A 44 -14.38 -3.62 -2.60
N GLN A 45 -15.40 -3.51 -1.75
CA GLN A 45 -16.77 -3.30 -2.21
C GLN A 45 -17.23 -1.83 -2.10
N SER A 46 -18.49 -1.57 -1.76
CA SER A 46 -19.11 -0.24 -1.86
C SER A 46 -18.41 0.85 -1.05
N ASN A 47 -17.93 0.56 0.16
CA ASN A 47 -17.20 1.54 0.95
C ASN A 47 -15.82 1.87 0.35
N MET A 48 -15.15 0.91 -0.30
CA MET A 48 -13.98 1.21 -1.11
C MET A 48 -14.36 1.98 -2.39
N GLY A 49 -15.49 1.67 -3.02
CA GLY A 49 -15.98 2.40 -4.20
C GLY A 49 -16.43 3.84 -3.88
N GLY A 50 -16.95 4.09 -2.68
CA GLY A 50 -17.27 5.43 -2.18
C GLY A 50 -16.05 6.25 -1.77
N HIS A 51 -14.96 5.59 -1.42
CA HIS A 51 -13.67 6.22 -1.17
C HIS A 51 -13.06 6.73 -2.48
N ARG A 52 -12.80 8.02 -2.55
CA ARG A 52 -12.12 8.68 -3.67
C ARG A 52 -10.69 8.98 -3.26
N PRO A 53 -9.68 8.20 -3.71
CA PRO A 53 -8.31 8.34 -3.23
C PRO A 53 -7.75 9.76 -3.40
N GLN A 54 -8.15 10.46 -4.47
CA GLN A 54 -7.72 11.81 -4.79
C GLN A 54 -8.14 12.86 -3.76
N GLU A 55 -9.13 12.58 -2.89
CA GLU A 55 -9.61 13.55 -1.89
C GLU A 55 -8.71 13.63 -0.66
N ALA A 56 -8.10 12.53 -0.23
CA ALA A 56 -7.26 12.50 0.96
C ALA A 56 -6.08 11.51 0.87
N PHE A 57 -6.30 10.28 0.41
CA PHE A 57 -5.28 9.23 0.36
C PHE A 57 -4.11 9.62 -0.54
N THR A 58 -4.38 9.90 -1.82
CA THR A 58 -3.33 10.24 -2.80
C THR A 58 -2.55 11.50 -2.42
N PRO A 59 -3.17 12.61 -1.99
CA PRO A 59 -2.43 13.76 -1.48
C PRO A 59 -1.50 13.42 -0.31
N ALA A 60 -1.94 12.60 0.63
CA ALA A 60 -1.15 12.23 1.79
C ALA A 60 0.08 11.38 1.43
N VAL A 61 -0.07 10.34 0.59
CA VAL A 61 1.06 9.52 0.16
C VAL A 61 2.01 10.29 -0.77
N ASN A 62 1.49 11.20 -1.62
CA ASN A 62 2.31 12.08 -2.43
C ASN A 62 3.15 13.06 -1.58
N LYS A 63 2.58 13.55 -0.47
CA LYS A 63 3.32 14.40 0.48
C LYS A 63 4.48 13.64 1.13
N THR A 64 4.31 12.35 1.37
CA THR A 64 5.32 11.52 2.04
C THR A 64 6.44 11.09 1.09
N PHE A 65 6.10 10.69 -0.13
CA PHE A 65 7.05 10.01 -1.04
C PHE A 65 7.40 10.81 -2.29
N GLY A 66 6.75 11.95 -2.54
CA GLY A 66 6.80 12.65 -3.83
C GLY A 66 5.79 12.09 -4.83
N LYS A 67 5.11 12.97 -5.57
CA LYS A 67 4.06 12.60 -6.53
C LYS A 67 4.59 11.67 -7.64
N GLU A 68 5.80 11.90 -8.09
CA GLU A 68 6.50 11.16 -9.13
C GLU A 68 6.85 9.72 -8.69
N ASN A 69 6.93 9.48 -7.38
CA ASN A 69 7.31 8.20 -6.79
C ASN A 69 6.11 7.36 -6.33
N VAL A 70 4.88 7.76 -6.70
CA VAL A 70 3.65 7.12 -6.23
C VAL A 70 2.82 6.62 -7.41
N ILE A 71 2.35 5.37 -7.32
CA ILE A 71 1.34 4.79 -8.21
C ILE A 71 0.15 4.37 -7.34
N VAL A 72 -1.04 4.86 -7.64
CA VAL A 72 -2.29 4.49 -6.96
C VAL A 72 -3.23 3.85 -7.97
N VAL A 73 -3.65 2.61 -7.68
CA VAL A 73 -4.64 1.87 -8.48
C VAL A 73 -5.83 1.54 -7.59
N GLN A 74 -7.03 1.82 -8.07
CA GLN A 74 -8.26 1.46 -7.37
C GLN A 74 -9.19 0.67 -8.29
N VAL A 75 -9.63 -0.51 -7.83
CA VAL A 75 -10.72 -1.28 -8.43
C VAL A 75 -11.66 -1.74 -7.32
N ALA A 76 -12.88 -1.28 -7.34
CA ALA A 76 -13.91 -1.66 -6.36
C ALA A 76 -15.25 -1.94 -7.05
N GLN A 77 -16.07 -2.78 -6.44
CA GLN A 77 -17.42 -3.06 -6.91
C GLN A 77 -18.37 -3.29 -5.74
N GLY A 78 -19.43 -2.48 -5.67
CA GLY A 78 -20.40 -2.53 -4.56
C GLY A 78 -21.11 -3.88 -4.43
N GLY A 79 -21.40 -4.28 -3.18
CA GLY A 79 -22.20 -5.45 -2.86
C GLY A 79 -21.58 -6.80 -3.19
N GLN A 80 -20.26 -6.89 -3.38
CA GLN A 80 -19.61 -8.12 -3.81
C GLN A 80 -18.94 -8.88 -2.66
N PRO A 81 -19.09 -10.22 -2.63
CA PRO A 81 -18.44 -11.08 -1.64
C PRO A 81 -16.98 -11.40 -2.01
N MET A 82 -16.24 -11.90 -1.04
CA MET A 82 -14.81 -12.21 -1.09
C MET A 82 -14.42 -13.10 -2.29
N HIS A 83 -15.23 -14.07 -2.69
CA HIS A 83 -14.90 -14.98 -3.78
C HIS A 83 -14.68 -14.28 -5.14
N ARG A 84 -15.20 -13.03 -5.31
CA ARG A 84 -14.95 -12.23 -6.51
C ARG A 84 -13.49 -11.77 -6.62
N TRP A 85 -12.73 -11.85 -5.51
CA TRP A 85 -11.30 -11.54 -5.48
C TRP A 85 -10.42 -12.75 -5.21
N TYR A 86 -10.81 -13.63 -4.26
CA TYR A 86 -9.99 -14.77 -3.87
C TYR A 86 -10.32 -16.02 -4.70
N LYS A 87 -9.40 -16.45 -5.57
CA LYS A 87 -9.61 -17.53 -6.55
C LYS A 87 -9.74 -18.92 -5.93
N GLN A 88 -9.15 -19.13 -4.75
CA GLN A 88 -9.26 -20.41 -4.03
C GLN A 88 -10.37 -20.43 -2.99
N TRP A 89 -11.23 -19.40 -2.98
CA TRP A 89 -12.34 -19.30 -2.08
C TRP A 89 -13.37 -20.41 -2.34
N LYS A 90 -13.89 -20.99 -1.24
CA LYS A 90 -14.94 -22.00 -1.28
C LYS A 90 -16.02 -21.63 -0.28
N ALA A 91 -17.29 -21.77 -0.68
CA ALA A 91 -18.40 -21.57 0.26
C ALA A 91 -18.36 -22.62 1.35
N PRO A 92 -18.66 -22.24 2.61
CA PRO A 92 -18.72 -23.20 3.72
C PRO A 92 -19.84 -24.23 3.53
N THR A 93 -20.87 -23.87 2.75
CA THR A 93 -22.02 -24.74 2.43
C THR A 93 -22.35 -24.63 0.94
N ALA A 94 -23.05 -25.62 0.41
CA ALA A 94 -23.60 -25.56 -0.95
C ALA A 94 -24.78 -24.56 -1.04
N PRO A 95 -25.05 -23.93 -2.20
CA PRO A 95 -24.31 -24.10 -3.46
C PRO A 95 -23.03 -23.26 -3.50
N GLN A 96 -22.03 -23.73 -4.25
CA GLN A 96 -20.85 -22.96 -4.57
C GLN A 96 -21.21 -21.81 -5.53
N PRO A 97 -20.48 -20.67 -5.50
CA PRO A 97 -20.66 -19.60 -6.48
C PRO A 97 -20.35 -20.10 -7.90
N ALA A 98 -20.95 -19.44 -8.89
CA ALA A 98 -20.66 -19.75 -10.29
C ALA A 98 -19.17 -19.54 -10.58
N GLN A 99 -18.51 -20.53 -11.19
CA GLN A 99 -17.07 -20.51 -11.46
C GLN A 99 -16.62 -19.24 -12.18
N ALA A 100 -17.40 -18.73 -13.12
CA ALA A 100 -17.10 -17.50 -13.87
C ALA A 100 -17.04 -16.23 -13.00
N THR A 101 -17.51 -16.27 -11.75
CA THR A 101 -17.46 -15.15 -10.83
C THR A 101 -16.31 -15.24 -9.82
N ILE A 102 -15.63 -16.39 -9.76
CA ILE A 102 -14.54 -16.58 -8.82
C ILE A 102 -13.29 -15.88 -9.32
N GLY A 103 -12.85 -14.84 -8.61
CA GLY A 103 -11.64 -14.08 -8.93
C GLY A 103 -11.78 -13.07 -10.09
N ASP A 104 -12.98 -12.87 -10.67
CA ASP A 104 -13.16 -12.01 -11.84
C ASP A 104 -12.87 -10.52 -11.56
N ILE A 105 -13.18 -10.03 -10.35
CA ILE A 105 -12.82 -8.65 -9.96
C ILE A 105 -11.31 -8.56 -9.68
N TYR A 106 -10.72 -9.60 -9.13
CA TYR A 106 -9.27 -9.67 -8.96
C TYR A 106 -8.53 -9.62 -10.31
N ASP A 107 -8.98 -10.36 -11.31
CA ASP A 107 -8.36 -10.33 -12.65
C ASP A 107 -8.43 -8.93 -13.27
N ARG A 108 -9.58 -8.25 -13.10
CA ARG A 108 -9.71 -6.85 -13.50
C ARG A 108 -8.77 -5.92 -12.73
N LEU A 109 -8.60 -6.15 -11.42
CA LEU A 109 -7.65 -5.39 -10.57
C LEU A 109 -6.23 -5.58 -11.09
N MET A 110 -5.77 -6.82 -11.29
CA MET A 110 -4.42 -7.10 -11.76
C MET A 110 -4.14 -6.56 -13.15
N LYS A 111 -5.14 -6.57 -14.05
CA LYS A 111 -5.03 -5.91 -15.36
C LYS A 111 -4.75 -4.39 -15.22
N GLN A 112 -5.42 -3.71 -14.27
CA GLN A 112 -5.18 -2.29 -14.02
C GLN A 112 -3.83 -2.04 -13.34
N VAL A 113 -3.44 -2.89 -12.39
CA VAL A 113 -2.13 -2.84 -11.75
C VAL A 113 -1.02 -2.97 -12.79
N ASN A 114 -1.06 -4.02 -13.62
CA ASN A 114 -0.05 -4.27 -14.65
C ASN A 114 0.03 -3.10 -15.66
N LYS A 115 -1.13 -2.54 -16.05
CA LYS A 115 -1.17 -1.36 -16.92
C LYS A 115 -0.54 -0.13 -16.28
N ALA A 116 -0.78 0.11 -14.99
CA ALA A 116 -0.28 1.30 -14.28
C ALA A 116 1.22 1.18 -13.96
N VAL A 117 1.70 -0.02 -13.67
CA VAL A 117 3.10 -0.30 -13.35
C VAL A 117 3.95 -0.34 -14.62
N GLY A 118 3.50 -1.03 -15.68
CA GLY A 118 4.31 -1.26 -16.88
C GLY A 118 5.67 -1.85 -16.53
N GLU A 119 6.73 -1.22 -16.97
CA GLU A 119 8.14 -1.59 -16.69
C GLU A 119 8.74 -0.81 -15.51
N THR A 120 7.93 0.02 -14.82
CA THR A 120 8.40 0.85 -13.72
C THR A 120 8.89 -0.02 -12.55
N PRO A 121 10.14 0.17 -12.06
CA PRO A 121 10.60 -0.50 -10.85
C PRO A 121 9.71 -0.15 -9.66
N ILE A 122 9.34 -1.15 -8.85
CA ILE A 122 8.51 -0.97 -7.67
C ILE A 122 9.32 -1.21 -6.40
N GLN A 123 9.46 -0.16 -5.59
CA GLN A 123 10.19 -0.19 -4.33
C GLN A 123 9.37 -0.85 -3.21
N SER A 124 8.08 -0.54 -3.12
CA SER A 124 7.19 -1.15 -2.13
C SER A 124 5.78 -1.34 -2.68
N VAL A 125 5.07 -2.32 -2.15
CA VAL A 125 3.66 -2.55 -2.44
C VAL A 125 2.86 -2.51 -1.15
N THR A 126 1.75 -1.78 -1.16
CA THR A 126 0.75 -1.82 -0.09
C THR A 126 -0.63 -2.09 -0.69
N PHE A 127 -1.25 -3.19 -0.25
CA PHE A 127 -2.62 -3.52 -0.57
C PHE A 127 -3.55 -2.92 0.49
N ILE A 128 -4.58 -2.17 0.06
CA ILE A 128 -5.56 -1.53 0.92
C ILE A 128 -6.93 -2.15 0.61
N TRP A 129 -7.58 -2.68 1.63
CA TRP A 129 -8.78 -3.47 1.52
C TRP A 129 -9.93 -2.91 2.35
N MET A 130 -11.11 -2.76 1.72
CA MET A 130 -12.34 -2.40 2.42
C MET A 130 -13.51 -3.20 1.85
N GLN A 131 -13.86 -4.29 2.51
CA GLN A 131 -14.92 -5.23 2.13
C GLN A 131 -15.23 -6.11 3.34
N GLY A 132 -16.34 -6.80 3.34
CA GLY A 132 -16.75 -7.77 4.37
C GLY A 132 -18.25 -7.77 4.58
N GLU A 133 -18.95 -6.70 4.21
CA GLU A 133 -20.37 -6.51 4.44
C GLU A 133 -21.21 -7.62 3.76
N ASN A 134 -20.86 -8.01 2.52
CA ASN A 134 -21.57 -9.07 1.82
C ASN A 134 -21.33 -10.45 2.46
N ASP A 135 -20.10 -10.71 2.89
CA ASP A 135 -19.73 -11.97 3.57
C ASP A 135 -20.39 -12.05 4.96
N ALA A 136 -20.47 -10.93 5.69
CA ALA A 136 -21.21 -10.85 6.95
C ALA A 136 -22.71 -11.14 6.75
N ARG A 137 -23.31 -10.59 5.68
CA ARG A 137 -24.71 -10.82 5.33
C ARG A 137 -24.98 -12.28 4.93
N ARG A 138 -24.03 -12.93 4.30
CA ARG A 138 -24.13 -14.32 3.83
C ARG A 138 -23.72 -15.35 4.88
N GLU A 139 -23.39 -14.91 6.08
CA GLU A 139 -22.95 -15.75 7.17
C GLU A 139 -21.64 -16.52 6.88
N TRP A 140 -20.74 -15.89 6.12
CA TRP A 140 -19.45 -16.47 5.72
C TRP A 140 -18.28 -15.97 6.60
N GLY A 141 -18.58 -15.43 7.77
CA GLY A 141 -17.57 -14.89 8.69
C GLY A 141 -16.56 -15.92 9.19
N ASP A 142 -16.94 -17.20 9.26
CA ASP A 142 -16.06 -18.27 9.77
C ASP A 142 -14.84 -18.52 8.87
N ILE A 143 -14.98 -18.29 7.57
CA ILE A 143 -13.90 -18.47 6.59
C ILE A 143 -13.25 -17.15 6.17
N TYR A 144 -13.69 -16.02 6.76
CA TYR A 144 -13.28 -14.71 6.29
C TYR A 144 -11.81 -14.38 6.60
N ALA A 145 -11.31 -14.78 7.78
CA ALA A 145 -9.90 -14.59 8.15
C ALA A 145 -8.95 -15.34 7.19
N ASP A 146 -9.24 -16.61 6.94
CA ASP A 146 -8.45 -17.44 6.01
C ASP A 146 -8.52 -16.88 4.58
N SER A 147 -9.69 -16.35 4.19
CA SER A 147 -9.87 -15.73 2.88
C SER A 147 -9.06 -14.44 2.74
N LEU A 148 -8.94 -13.61 3.78
CA LEU A 148 -8.09 -12.42 3.79
C LEU A 148 -6.61 -12.81 3.61
N VAL A 149 -6.14 -13.78 4.38
CA VAL A 149 -4.76 -14.30 4.27
C VAL A 149 -4.52 -14.91 2.90
N GLY A 150 -5.47 -15.69 2.40
CA GLY A 150 -5.42 -16.31 1.06
C GLY A 150 -5.35 -15.27 -0.06
N LEU A 151 -6.18 -14.23 0.00
CA LEU A 151 -6.16 -13.13 -0.97
C LEU A 151 -4.82 -12.38 -0.95
N HIS A 152 -4.27 -12.10 0.24
CA HIS A 152 -2.95 -11.47 0.36
C HIS A 152 -1.85 -12.36 -0.25
N LYS A 153 -1.84 -13.67 0.06
CA LYS A 153 -0.88 -14.62 -0.52
C LYS A 153 -1.00 -14.70 -2.05
N GLN A 154 -2.23 -14.74 -2.57
CA GLN A 154 -2.49 -14.73 -4.01
C GLN A 154 -1.89 -13.49 -4.68
N LEU A 155 -2.14 -12.29 -4.12
CA LEU A 155 -1.59 -11.05 -4.65
C LEU A 155 -0.06 -11.01 -4.57
N SER A 156 0.52 -11.47 -3.47
CA SER A 156 1.97 -11.55 -3.27
C SER A 156 2.63 -12.47 -4.31
N ALA A 157 2.02 -13.63 -4.57
CA ALA A 157 2.50 -14.58 -5.58
C ALA A 157 2.43 -14.00 -7.00
N ASP A 158 1.32 -13.35 -7.36
CA ASP A 158 1.13 -12.77 -8.70
C ASP A 158 2.07 -11.57 -8.94
N LEU A 159 2.40 -10.80 -7.89
CA LEU A 159 3.38 -9.73 -7.93
C LEU A 159 4.83 -10.22 -7.76
N LYS A 160 5.03 -11.51 -7.47
CA LYS A 160 6.34 -12.13 -7.15
C LYS A 160 7.07 -11.39 -6.03
N ARG A 161 6.35 -11.07 -4.95
CA ARG A 161 6.84 -10.32 -3.78
C ARG A 161 6.40 -11.00 -2.48
N ASP A 162 7.29 -11.01 -1.50
CA ASP A 162 7.05 -11.49 -0.13
C ASP A 162 6.92 -10.36 0.89
N ASP A 163 7.10 -9.11 0.43
CA ASP A 163 7.14 -7.90 1.25
C ASP A 163 5.88 -7.02 1.12
N VAL A 164 4.78 -7.55 0.56
CA VAL A 164 3.53 -6.82 0.39
C VAL A 164 2.92 -6.43 1.74
N ASN A 165 2.75 -5.13 1.98
CA ASN A 165 2.02 -4.63 3.14
C ASN A 165 0.50 -4.73 2.91
N PHE A 166 -0.27 -4.92 3.99
CA PHE A 166 -1.72 -5.05 3.91
C PHE A 166 -2.41 -4.14 4.94
N VAL A 167 -3.25 -3.22 4.47
CA VAL A 167 -4.06 -2.34 5.32
C VAL A 167 -5.52 -2.70 5.15
N ILE A 168 -6.17 -3.10 6.24
CA ILE A 168 -7.55 -3.58 6.25
C ILE A 168 -8.43 -2.51 6.89
N GLY A 169 -9.41 -1.98 6.16
CA GLY A 169 -10.51 -1.22 6.73
C GLY A 169 -11.46 -2.17 7.45
N ARG A 170 -11.55 -2.05 8.79
CA ARG A 170 -12.53 -2.81 9.57
C ARG A 170 -13.93 -2.31 9.20
N LEU A 171 -14.92 -3.21 9.09
CA LEU A 171 -16.32 -2.80 8.99
C LEU A 171 -16.69 -1.84 10.13
N SER A 172 -17.58 -0.86 9.88
CA SER A 172 -18.05 0.07 10.92
C SER A 172 -18.93 -0.62 11.97
N ASP A 173 -19.35 0.13 12.96
CA ASP A 173 -20.25 -0.34 14.03
C ASP A 173 -21.72 -0.48 13.60
N PHE A 174 -22.02 -0.34 12.31
CA PHE A 174 -23.36 -0.34 11.72
C PHE A 174 -24.33 -1.40 12.25
N ASP A 175 -23.84 -2.61 12.50
CA ASP A 175 -24.69 -3.72 12.95
C ASP A 175 -24.02 -4.59 14.03
N ASN A 176 -23.47 -3.95 15.07
CA ASN A 176 -22.82 -4.66 16.18
C ASN A 176 -23.74 -5.65 16.92
N ASP A 177 -25.06 -5.49 16.78
CA ASP A 177 -26.05 -6.42 17.33
C ASP A 177 -26.29 -7.65 16.41
N ASN A 178 -25.67 -7.71 15.23
CA ASN A 178 -25.86 -8.76 14.22
C ASN A 178 -27.33 -8.97 13.81
N LYS A 179 -28.15 -7.91 13.82
CA LYS A 179 -29.58 -8.01 13.50
C LYS A 179 -29.85 -8.12 12.00
N ARG A 180 -29.10 -7.37 11.21
CA ARG A 180 -29.26 -7.30 9.74
C ARG A 180 -28.29 -8.21 9.02
N TYR A 181 -27.05 -8.28 9.50
CA TYR A 181 -25.92 -9.03 8.95
C TYR A 181 -25.38 -9.98 10.02
N LYS A 182 -25.83 -11.24 10.01
CA LYS A 182 -25.63 -12.19 11.11
C LYS A 182 -24.17 -12.43 11.52
N HIS A 183 -23.22 -12.24 10.61
CA HIS A 183 -21.80 -12.37 10.91
C HIS A 183 -21.05 -11.02 10.90
N TRP A 184 -21.74 -9.88 11.19
CA TRP A 184 -21.10 -8.57 11.15
C TRP A 184 -19.92 -8.46 12.11
N THR A 185 -20.14 -8.75 13.39
CA THR A 185 -19.08 -8.72 14.41
C THR A 185 -18.00 -9.76 14.14
N LYS A 186 -18.38 -10.97 13.69
CA LYS A 186 -17.43 -12.02 13.33
C LYS A 186 -16.46 -11.59 12.22
N VAL A 187 -16.95 -10.91 11.18
CA VAL A 187 -16.10 -10.36 10.12
C VAL A 187 -15.21 -9.24 10.65
N ARG A 188 -15.75 -8.33 11.48
CA ARG A 188 -14.96 -7.27 12.13
C ARG A 188 -13.80 -7.85 12.95
N ASP A 189 -14.08 -8.85 13.78
CA ASP A 189 -13.09 -9.52 14.62
C ASP A 189 -12.04 -10.24 13.77
N ALA A 190 -12.44 -10.93 12.70
CA ALA A 190 -11.55 -11.55 11.74
C ALA A 190 -10.59 -10.54 11.08
N GLN A 191 -11.09 -9.34 10.72
CA GLN A 191 -10.28 -8.26 10.15
C GLN A 191 -9.20 -7.79 11.11
N VAL A 192 -9.56 -7.55 12.38
CA VAL A 192 -8.62 -7.10 13.42
C VAL A 192 -7.62 -8.19 13.78
N ALA A 193 -8.09 -9.42 13.99
CA ALA A 193 -7.24 -10.55 14.34
C ALA A 193 -6.22 -10.85 13.22
N THR A 194 -6.67 -10.85 11.96
CA THR A 194 -5.77 -11.03 10.80
C THR A 194 -4.71 -9.95 10.73
N ALA A 195 -5.10 -8.68 10.95
CA ALA A 195 -4.15 -7.58 10.90
C ALA A 195 -3.12 -7.64 12.04
N ASN A 196 -3.54 -8.00 13.25
CA ASN A 196 -2.67 -8.11 14.42
C ASN A 196 -1.73 -9.33 14.34
N GLY A 197 -2.08 -10.35 13.55
CA GLY A 197 -1.30 -11.58 13.40
C GLY A 197 -0.08 -11.47 12.48
N ASN A 198 0.15 -10.33 11.81
CA ASN A 198 1.25 -10.18 10.87
C ASN A 198 1.88 -8.77 10.96
N PRO A 199 3.22 -8.65 11.12
CA PRO A 199 3.90 -7.37 11.27
C PRO A 199 3.81 -6.44 10.04
N ARG A 200 3.48 -6.98 8.85
CA ARG A 200 3.24 -6.22 7.62
C ARG A 200 1.78 -5.80 7.44
N PHE A 201 0.91 -6.16 8.39
CA PHE A 201 -0.51 -5.85 8.32
C PHE A 201 -0.86 -4.75 9.31
N ALA A 202 -1.90 -3.99 8.99
CA ALA A 202 -2.51 -3.01 9.87
C ALA A 202 -4.01 -2.96 9.60
N TRP A 203 -4.76 -2.44 10.56
CA TRP A 203 -6.18 -2.15 10.36
C TRP A 203 -6.53 -0.71 10.68
N VAL A 204 -7.64 -0.25 10.14
CA VAL A 204 -8.20 1.09 10.33
C VAL A 204 -9.56 0.98 10.99
N ASN A 205 -9.77 1.76 12.06
CA ASN A 205 -11.08 1.93 12.67
C ASN A 205 -11.98 2.81 11.79
N THR A 206 -13.24 2.43 11.66
CA THR A 206 -14.23 3.15 10.85
C THR A 206 -15.54 3.42 11.58
N ASP A 207 -15.61 3.19 12.90
CA ASP A 207 -16.84 3.30 13.69
C ASP A 207 -17.39 4.73 13.76
N ASP A 208 -16.54 5.74 13.66
CA ASP A 208 -16.88 7.15 13.71
C ASP A 208 -17.09 7.79 12.31
N LEU A 209 -17.19 6.98 11.24
CA LEU A 209 -17.18 7.48 9.87
C LEU A 209 -18.54 7.38 9.16
N ASN A 210 -19.52 6.71 9.76
CA ASN A 210 -20.83 6.41 9.16
C ASN A 210 -21.98 7.31 9.65
N ASP A 211 -21.64 8.40 10.34
CA ASP A 211 -22.53 9.48 10.75
C ASP A 211 -22.25 10.78 10.00
N GLY A 212 -23.24 11.65 9.85
CA GLY A 212 -23.10 12.97 9.24
C GLY A 212 -23.88 13.11 7.94
N THR A 213 -23.30 13.75 6.92
CA THR A 213 -23.96 13.98 5.63
C THR A 213 -23.29 13.15 4.53
N ASN A 214 -24.08 12.39 3.79
CA ASN A 214 -23.54 11.63 2.67
C ASN A 214 -23.33 12.53 1.42
N ARG A 215 -22.70 12.00 0.37
CA ARG A 215 -22.38 12.75 -0.86
C ARG A 215 -23.61 13.22 -1.66
N LYS A 216 -24.83 12.77 -1.30
CA LYS A 216 -26.10 13.22 -1.88
C LYS A 216 -26.79 14.29 -1.06
N GLY A 217 -26.14 14.80 0.00
CA GLY A 217 -26.68 15.81 0.91
C GLY A 217 -27.65 15.27 1.96
N LYS A 218 -27.84 13.95 2.07
CA LYS A 218 -28.72 13.33 3.07
C LYS A 218 -27.96 13.14 4.38
N THR A 219 -28.58 13.55 5.50
CA THR A 219 -28.10 13.18 6.85
C THR A 219 -28.23 11.68 7.05
N ILE A 220 -27.19 11.05 7.52
CA ILE A 220 -27.10 9.62 7.86
C ILE A 220 -26.65 9.47 9.29
N LYS A 221 -27.10 8.39 9.95
CA LYS A 221 -26.69 8.01 11.29
C LYS A 221 -26.59 6.49 11.36
N ASN A 222 -25.46 6.02 11.83
CA ASN A 222 -25.13 4.59 11.87
C ASN A 222 -25.51 3.88 10.54
N ASP A 223 -25.07 4.46 9.41
CA ASP A 223 -25.39 3.95 8.07
C ASP A 223 -24.38 2.85 7.66
N LEU A 224 -24.82 1.98 6.77
CA LEU A 224 -23.95 0.97 6.15
C LEU A 224 -22.78 1.62 5.38
N HIS A 225 -23.02 2.80 4.82
CA HIS A 225 -22.04 3.56 4.08
C HIS A 225 -21.55 4.77 4.88
N LEU A 226 -20.32 5.19 4.58
CA LEU A 226 -19.71 6.30 5.29
C LEU A 226 -20.28 7.65 4.82
N SER A 227 -20.18 8.66 5.68
CA SER A 227 -20.47 10.05 5.31
C SER A 227 -19.46 10.60 4.31
N ALA A 228 -19.75 11.73 3.70
CA ALA A 228 -18.82 12.39 2.79
C ALA A 228 -17.48 12.71 3.44
N GLU A 229 -17.51 13.20 4.68
CA GLU A 229 -16.32 13.48 5.47
C GLU A 229 -15.67 12.18 5.99
N GLY A 230 -16.50 11.19 6.37
CA GLY A 230 -16.03 9.85 6.76
C GLY A 230 -15.16 9.19 5.68
N TYR A 231 -15.50 9.33 4.40
CA TYR A 231 -14.65 8.83 3.30
C TYR A 231 -13.30 9.55 3.20
N LYS A 232 -13.22 10.85 3.47
CA LYS A 232 -11.95 11.58 3.49
C LYS A 232 -11.09 11.14 4.67
N THR A 233 -11.70 11.03 5.85
CA THR A 233 -11.03 10.53 7.05
C THR A 233 -10.53 9.11 6.86
N LEU A 234 -11.32 8.22 6.23
CA LEU A 234 -10.89 6.88 5.84
C LEU A 234 -9.62 6.93 4.97
N GLY A 235 -9.62 7.79 3.96
CA GLY A 235 -8.46 7.98 3.08
C GLY A 235 -7.20 8.41 3.83
N SER A 236 -7.33 9.36 4.75
CA SER A 236 -6.23 9.82 5.60
C SER A 236 -5.69 8.69 6.50
N ARG A 237 -6.59 7.92 7.13
CA ARG A 237 -6.22 6.78 7.99
C ARG A 237 -5.55 5.65 7.19
N PHE A 238 -6.04 5.37 5.99
CA PHE A 238 -5.40 4.40 5.10
C PHE A 238 -3.98 4.85 4.71
N ALA A 239 -3.80 6.12 4.36
CA ALA A 239 -2.49 6.66 4.03
C ALA A 239 -1.53 6.59 5.22
N GLU A 240 -1.97 6.97 6.43
CA GLU A 240 -1.18 6.88 7.66
C GLU A 240 -0.69 5.45 7.92
N LYS A 241 -1.60 4.46 7.88
CA LYS A 241 -1.23 3.06 8.12
C LYS A 241 -0.31 2.52 7.02
N ALA A 242 -0.58 2.86 5.76
CA ALA A 242 0.23 2.42 4.62
C ALA A 242 1.67 2.99 4.70
N THR A 243 1.81 4.29 4.94
CA THR A 243 3.12 4.94 5.08
C THR A 243 3.88 4.43 6.31
N GLY A 244 3.18 4.26 7.44
CA GLY A 244 3.76 3.69 8.66
C GLY A 244 4.31 2.27 8.46
N LEU A 245 3.60 1.40 7.73
CA LEU A 245 4.09 0.05 7.41
C LEU A 245 5.31 0.09 6.49
N ILE A 246 5.33 0.99 5.49
CA ILE A 246 6.48 1.13 4.58
C ILE A 246 7.72 1.56 5.38
N HIS A 247 7.63 2.63 6.18
CA HIS A 247 8.76 3.10 6.99
C HIS A 247 9.26 2.05 7.98
N LYS A 248 8.34 1.40 8.72
CA LYS A 248 8.68 0.34 9.69
C LYS A 248 9.45 -0.83 9.04
N ASN A 249 9.10 -1.17 7.80
CA ASN A 249 9.67 -2.33 7.12
C ASN A 249 10.90 -2.01 6.26
N GLN A 250 11.17 -0.73 5.99
CA GLN A 250 12.43 -0.26 5.36
C GLN A 250 13.58 -0.09 6.37
N SER A 251 13.23 0.04 7.66
CA SER A 251 14.21 0.23 8.75
C SER A 251 14.78 -1.08 9.30
N LYS A 252 14.42 -2.21 8.71
CA LYS A 252 14.91 -3.57 9.06
C LYS A 252 15.82 -4.10 7.97
#